data_9a1d5dbabfe68cd132968fe1868caa7d
#
_entry.id   9a1d5dbabfe68cd132968fe1868caa7d
#
_cell.length_a   1.000
_cell.length_b   1.000
_cell.length_c   1.000
_cell.angle_alpha   90.00
_cell.angle_beta   90.00
_cell.angle_gamma   90.00
#
_symmetry.space_group_name_H-M   'P 1'
#
loop_
_entity.id
_entity.type
_entity.pdbx_description
1 polymer ?
#
loop_
_entity_poly.entity_id
_entity_poly.type
_entity_poly.pdbx_seq_one_letter_code
_entity_poly.pdbx_strand_id
1 'polypeptide(L)'
;VIGYGVVKKSDITGAVASVSSKQFKDQPVKRVEDILQGRTAGVAVTSVNGLPGGTVKVRVRGTTSLNTSNDPLYVIDGIMSGGLDVNPADIQSIEVLKDASATAIYGSRGANGVVLVTTKKGVDGKVQIYADVAIGVSNILKKYDLLNAYEYATALKEYNGISFADDEMEAYKNGSKGIDWQNLMLQTGISQDYKLGISGGTAKNKYLISANVLNMTAMTITTKYQRAQLRINLDKGLTQWLPLATKINASTTH
;
A
#
# COMPACT_ATOMS: atom_id res chain seq x y z
N VAL A 1 -0.78 -18.36 -12.05
CA VAL A 1 -0.20 -19.50 -11.32
C VAL A 1 -1.11 -19.79 -10.13
N ILE A 2 -1.64 -20.99 -10.03
CA ILE A 2 -2.44 -21.40 -8.86
C ILE A 2 -1.73 -22.62 -8.23
N GLY A 3 -1.35 -22.50 -6.97
CA GLY A 3 -0.62 -23.53 -6.24
C GLY A 3 0.74 -23.84 -6.89
N TYR A 4 1.01 -25.10 -7.11
CA TYR A 4 2.26 -25.59 -7.71
C TYR A 4 2.22 -25.69 -9.24
N GLY A 5 1.16 -25.15 -9.90
CA GLY A 5 0.97 -25.25 -11.35
C GLY A 5 0.52 -23.96 -12.00
N VAL A 6 0.60 -23.94 -13.34
CA VAL A 6 0.05 -22.85 -14.17
C VAL A 6 -1.25 -23.37 -14.77
N VAL A 7 -2.37 -22.81 -14.35
CA VAL A 7 -3.71 -23.12 -14.89
C VAL A 7 -4.18 -21.91 -15.68
N LYS A 8 -4.83 -22.14 -16.82
CA LYS A 8 -5.43 -21.05 -17.60
C LYS A 8 -6.62 -20.47 -16.82
N LYS A 9 -6.82 -19.16 -16.93
CA LYS A 9 -7.92 -18.46 -16.25
C LYS A 9 -9.30 -19.02 -16.64
N SER A 10 -9.44 -19.53 -17.85
CA SER A 10 -10.65 -20.20 -18.36
C SER A 10 -11.00 -21.50 -17.63
N ASP A 11 -10.02 -22.14 -17.00
CA ASP A 11 -10.17 -23.47 -16.39
C ASP A 11 -10.48 -23.38 -14.89
N ILE A 12 -10.57 -22.14 -14.37
CA ILE A 12 -10.89 -21.88 -12.97
C ILE A 12 -12.40 -21.64 -12.89
N THR A 13 -13.11 -22.59 -12.34
CA THR A 13 -14.57 -22.55 -12.15
C THR A 13 -15.01 -21.65 -10.98
N GLY A 14 -14.07 -21.12 -10.20
CA GLY A 14 -14.35 -20.30 -9.01
C GLY A 14 -14.39 -18.78 -9.29
N ALA A 15 -14.98 -18.01 -8.37
CA ALA A 15 -15.03 -16.55 -8.43
C ALA A 15 -13.64 -15.93 -8.21
N VAL A 16 -12.87 -15.77 -9.28
CA VAL A 16 -11.55 -15.11 -9.27
C VAL A 16 -11.70 -13.69 -9.79
N ALA A 17 -11.33 -12.72 -8.98
CA ALA A 17 -11.19 -11.35 -9.42
C ALA A 17 -9.72 -11.06 -9.75
N SER A 18 -9.45 -10.50 -10.92
CA SER A 18 -8.10 -10.25 -11.41
C SER A 18 -7.94 -8.78 -11.76
N VAL A 19 -6.85 -8.17 -11.31
CA VAL A 19 -6.43 -6.81 -11.65
C VAL A 19 -5.08 -6.89 -12.35
N SER A 20 -5.01 -6.38 -13.57
CA SER A 20 -3.76 -6.35 -14.35
C SER A 20 -3.02 -5.03 -14.19
N SER A 21 -1.71 -5.03 -14.42
CA SER A 21 -0.87 -3.83 -14.34
C SER A 21 -1.35 -2.69 -15.25
N LYS A 22 -2.02 -2.99 -16.37
CA LYS A 22 -2.59 -1.99 -17.28
C LYS A 22 -3.66 -1.11 -16.62
N GLN A 23 -4.37 -1.62 -15.60
CA GLN A 23 -5.46 -0.92 -14.94
C GLN A 23 -5.00 0.10 -13.89
N PHE A 24 -3.76 0.05 -13.48
CA PHE A 24 -3.21 0.94 -12.45
C PHE A 24 -1.87 1.59 -12.83
N LYS A 25 -1.38 1.36 -14.06
CA LYS A 25 -0.09 1.87 -14.54
C LYS A 25 0.05 3.39 -14.41
N ASP A 26 -1.02 4.12 -14.70
CA ASP A 26 -1.03 5.58 -14.75
C ASP A 26 -1.52 6.22 -13.42
N GLN A 27 -1.63 5.41 -12.37
CA GLN A 27 -2.08 5.90 -11.06
C GLN A 27 -0.91 5.91 -10.07
N PRO A 28 -0.80 6.94 -9.22
CA PRO A 28 0.24 7.03 -8.20
C PRO A 28 -0.08 6.11 -7.01
N VAL A 29 -0.10 4.80 -7.26
CA VAL A 29 -0.35 3.79 -6.24
C VAL A 29 0.89 3.59 -5.40
N LYS A 30 0.78 3.77 -4.09
CA LYS A 30 1.90 3.68 -3.15
C LYS A 30 2.00 2.30 -2.48
N ARG A 31 0.88 1.59 -2.38
CA ARG A 31 0.77 0.25 -1.75
C ARG A 31 -0.01 -0.70 -2.65
N VAL A 32 0.30 -1.98 -2.52
CA VAL A 32 -0.37 -3.03 -3.32
C VAL A 32 -1.85 -3.15 -2.96
N GLU A 33 -2.19 -2.95 -1.69
CA GLU A 33 -3.57 -2.97 -1.19
C GLU A 33 -4.44 -1.90 -1.86
N ASP A 34 -3.86 -0.73 -2.13
CA ASP A 34 -4.58 0.37 -2.80
C ASP A 34 -5.01 -0.01 -4.22
N ILE A 35 -4.29 -0.95 -4.87
CA ILE A 35 -4.67 -1.48 -6.19
C ILE A 35 -5.99 -2.25 -6.13
N LEU A 36 -6.26 -2.94 -5.03
CA LEU A 36 -7.45 -3.77 -4.84
C LEU A 36 -8.69 -2.93 -4.55
N GLN A 37 -8.51 -1.74 -3.98
CA GLN A 37 -9.59 -0.88 -3.53
C GLN A 37 -10.47 -0.44 -4.71
N GLY A 38 -11.77 -0.74 -4.63
CA GLY A 38 -12.76 -0.37 -5.64
C GLY A 38 -12.68 -1.15 -6.97
N ARG A 39 -11.65 -2.03 -7.16
CA ARG A 39 -11.49 -2.81 -8.40
C ARG A 39 -11.84 -4.27 -8.26
N THR A 40 -11.97 -4.73 -7.03
CA THR A 40 -12.20 -6.15 -6.76
C THR A 40 -13.49 -6.32 -5.98
N ALA A 41 -14.57 -6.77 -6.64
CA ALA A 41 -15.85 -7.01 -5.99
C ALA A 41 -15.69 -7.96 -4.78
N GLY A 42 -16.30 -7.67 -3.63
CA GLY A 42 -16.23 -8.47 -2.42
C GLY A 42 -14.87 -8.42 -1.70
N VAL A 43 -14.02 -7.45 -2.02
CA VAL A 43 -12.82 -7.12 -1.26
C VAL A 43 -12.97 -5.74 -0.67
N ALA A 44 -12.92 -5.66 0.65
CA ALA A 44 -12.90 -4.41 1.38
C ALA A 44 -11.45 -4.07 1.78
N VAL A 45 -11.02 -2.88 1.43
CA VAL A 45 -9.70 -2.36 1.79
C VAL A 45 -9.92 -1.14 2.67
N THR A 46 -9.47 -1.21 3.91
CA THR A 46 -9.66 -0.15 4.90
C THR A 46 -8.32 0.26 5.47
N SER A 47 -7.96 1.53 5.32
CA SER A 47 -6.83 2.10 6.03
C SER A 47 -7.21 2.32 7.50
N VAL A 48 -6.40 1.80 8.41
CA VAL A 48 -6.65 1.93 9.86
C VAL A 48 -6.40 3.37 10.32
N ASN A 49 -5.42 4.00 9.71
CA ASN A 49 -5.09 5.41 9.93
C ASN A 49 -4.65 6.05 8.61
N GLY A 50 -4.70 7.37 8.52
CA GLY A 50 -4.26 8.14 7.35
C GLY A 50 -2.75 8.37 7.29
N LEU A 51 -1.95 7.71 8.12
CA LEU A 51 -0.52 7.92 8.19
C LEU A 51 0.21 7.25 7.02
N PRO A 52 1.29 7.85 6.52
CA PRO A 52 2.19 7.19 5.57
C PRO A 52 2.74 5.88 6.17
N GLY A 53 2.74 4.82 5.37
CA GLY A 53 3.16 3.48 5.86
C GLY A 53 2.19 2.82 6.84
N GLY A 54 1.06 3.47 7.16
CA GLY A 54 0.07 2.94 8.10
C GLY A 54 -0.54 1.60 7.66
N THR A 55 -1.01 0.83 8.62
CA THR A 55 -1.59 -0.50 8.38
C THR A 55 -2.87 -0.41 7.55
N VAL A 56 -2.96 -1.26 6.56
CA VAL A 56 -4.17 -1.46 5.74
C VAL A 56 -4.73 -2.84 6.03
N LYS A 57 -6.02 -2.91 6.29
CA LYS A 57 -6.74 -4.17 6.45
C LYS A 57 -7.43 -4.52 5.14
N VAL A 58 -7.10 -5.67 4.60
CA VAL A 58 -7.76 -6.25 3.43
C VAL A 58 -8.68 -7.37 3.91
N ARG A 59 -9.93 -7.34 3.53
CA ARG A 59 -10.91 -8.39 3.86
C ARG A 59 -11.55 -8.92 2.60
N VAL A 60 -11.54 -10.23 2.47
CA VAL A 60 -12.22 -10.93 1.37
C VAL A 60 -13.44 -11.63 1.94
N ARG A 61 -14.65 -11.31 1.43
CA ARG A 61 -15.92 -11.87 1.90
C ARG A 61 -16.34 -11.53 3.34
N GLY A 62 -15.82 -10.46 3.94
CA GLY A 62 -16.20 -10.01 5.28
C GLY A 62 -15.39 -10.66 6.42
N THR A 63 -15.98 -10.72 7.60
CA THR A 63 -15.37 -11.31 8.80
C THR A 63 -15.85 -12.73 9.00
N THR A 64 -14.94 -13.70 9.05
CA THR A 64 -15.25 -15.12 9.24
C THR A 64 -15.01 -15.58 10.68
N SER A 65 -14.18 -14.86 11.43
CA SER A 65 -13.82 -15.20 12.81
C SER A 65 -13.86 -13.97 13.71
N LEU A 66 -14.31 -14.17 14.96
CA LEU A 66 -14.28 -13.15 16.01
C LEU A 66 -12.93 -13.16 16.78
N ASN A 67 -12.27 -14.29 16.86
CA ASN A 67 -11.08 -14.48 17.70
C ASN A 67 -9.77 -14.65 16.94
N THR A 68 -9.81 -14.73 15.60
CA THR A 68 -8.62 -14.93 14.77
C THR A 68 -8.54 -13.83 13.71
N SER A 69 -7.34 -13.54 13.19
CA SER A 69 -7.17 -12.61 12.08
C SER A 69 -8.06 -13.00 10.89
N ASN A 70 -8.73 -12.00 10.34
CA ASN A 70 -9.54 -12.14 9.13
C ASN A 70 -8.78 -11.67 7.88
N ASP A 71 -7.45 -11.53 7.97
CA ASP A 71 -6.64 -11.14 6.84
C ASP A 71 -6.51 -12.30 5.85
N PRO A 72 -6.52 -12.03 4.54
CA PRO A 72 -6.30 -13.07 3.54
C PRO A 72 -4.86 -13.56 3.56
N LEU A 73 -4.64 -14.75 3.04
CA LEU A 73 -3.29 -15.24 2.78
C LEU A 73 -2.70 -14.52 1.56
N TYR A 74 -1.51 -13.97 1.71
CA TYR A 74 -0.77 -13.37 0.61
C TYR A 74 0.20 -14.38 0.01
N VAL A 75 0.20 -14.49 -1.31
CA VAL A 75 1.13 -15.37 -2.04
C VAL A 75 1.77 -14.55 -3.15
N ILE A 76 3.07 -14.34 -3.05
CA ILE A 76 3.84 -13.55 -4.01
C ILE A 76 4.70 -14.50 -4.83
N ASP A 77 4.43 -14.58 -6.13
CA ASP A 77 5.11 -15.48 -7.07
C ASP A 77 5.15 -16.95 -6.62
N GLY A 78 4.11 -17.41 -5.93
CA GLY A 78 3.99 -18.76 -5.41
C GLY A 78 4.54 -18.98 -3.99
N ILE A 79 5.13 -17.97 -3.37
CA ILE A 79 5.66 -18.02 -2.00
C ILE A 79 4.68 -17.35 -1.05
N MET A 80 4.30 -18.04 0.03
CA MET A 80 3.45 -17.47 1.07
C MET A 80 4.19 -16.34 1.80
N SER A 81 3.55 -15.21 1.97
CA SER A 81 4.08 -14.02 2.63
C SER A 81 3.16 -13.57 3.75
N GLY A 82 3.73 -12.95 4.79
CA GLY A 82 2.96 -12.32 5.88
C GLY A 82 2.35 -10.97 5.51
N GLY A 83 2.65 -10.43 4.32
CA GLY A 83 2.14 -9.14 3.85
C GLY A 83 2.47 -8.89 2.38
N LEU A 84 2.04 -7.75 1.87
CA LEU A 84 2.25 -7.32 0.48
C LEU A 84 3.47 -6.38 0.35
N ASP A 85 4.63 -6.82 0.80
CA ASP A 85 5.87 -6.05 0.70
C ASP A 85 6.50 -6.16 -0.70
N VAL A 86 5.79 -5.63 -1.68
CA VAL A 86 6.21 -5.55 -3.09
C VAL A 86 5.94 -4.16 -3.62
N ASN A 87 6.85 -3.65 -4.43
CA ASN A 87 6.60 -2.40 -5.13
C ASN A 87 5.43 -2.58 -6.14
N PRO A 88 4.39 -1.74 -6.07
CA PRO A 88 3.30 -1.78 -7.05
C PRO A 88 3.76 -1.73 -8.51
N ALA A 89 4.84 -1.01 -8.79
CA ALA A 89 5.41 -0.92 -10.14
C ALA A 89 5.96 -2.26 -10.67
N ASP A 90 6.36 -3.18 -9.79
CA ASP A 90 6.87 -4.50 -10.16
C ASP A 90 5.77 -5.55 -10.32
N ILE A 91 4.52 -5.20 -10.09
CA ILE A 91 3.40 -6.13 -10.21
C ILE A 91 2.95 -6.25 -11.67
N GLN A 92 2.74 -7.48 -12.09
CA GLN A 92 2.14 -7.83 -13.38
C GLN A 92 0.62 -8.02 -13.25
N SER A 93 0.19 -8.79 -12.24
CA SER A 93 -1.22 -9.03 -11.94
C SER A 93 -1.42 -9.34 -10.47
N ILE A 94 -2.63 -9.04 -10.00
CA ILE A 94 -3.12 -9.47 -8.68
C ILE A 94 -4.39 -10.26 -8.93
N GLU A 95 -4.48 -11.44 -8.34
CA GLU A 95 -5.65 -12.30 -8.41
C GLU A 95 -6.15 -12.59 -7.00
N VAL A 96 -7.45 -12.44 -6.78
CA VAL A 96 -8.05 -12.72 -5.48
C VAL A 96 -8.94 -13.93 -5.60
N LEU A 97 -8.51 -15.02 -4.94
CA LEU A 97 -9.26 -16.26 -4.83
C LEU A 97 -10.23 -16.13 -3.65
N LYS A 98 -11.51 -16.22 -3.97
CA LYS A 98 -12.57 -16.04 -2.98
C LYS A 98 -13.23 -17.38 -2.62
N ASP A 99 -13.32 -18.31 -3.56
CA ASP A 99 -14.04 -19.56 -3.36
C ASP A 99 -13.21 -20.61 -2.63
N ALA A 100 -13.88 -21.41 -1.81
CA ALA A 100 -13.25 -22.49 -1.05
C ALA A 100 -12.54 -23.50 -1.97
N SER A 101 -13.12 -23.81 -3.13
CA SER A 101 -12.50 -24.70 -4.14
C SER A 101 -11.17 -24.15 -4.66
N ALA A 102 -11.10 -22.84 -4.94
CA ALA A 102 -9.89 -22.17 -5.43
C ALA A 102 -8.83 -22.01 -4.33
N THR A 103 -9.25 -21.88 -3.07
CA THR A 103 -8.33 -21.71 -1.92
C THR A 103 -7.92 -23.02 -1.27
N ALA A 104 -8.56 -24.15 -1.61
CA ALA A 104 -8.31 -25.47 -1.00
C ALA A 104 -6.84 -25.92 -1.02
N ILE A 105 -6.10 -25.56 -2.07
CA ILE A 105 -4.66 -25.88 -2.21
C ILE A 105 -3.79 -25.19 -1.16
N TYR A 106 -4.29 -24.12 -0.51
CA TYR A 106 -3.59 -23.39 0.56
C TYR A 106 -4.02 -23.85 1.96
N GLY A 107 -4.91 -24.86 2.04
CA GLY A 107 -5.40 -25.43 3.29
C GLY A 107 -6.13 -24.40 4.15
N SER A 108 -6.07 -24.58 5.47
CA SER A 108 -6.73 -23.72 6.46
C SER A 108 -6.29 -22.25 6.39
N ARG A 109 -5.07 -21.97 5.92
CA ARG A 109 -4.58 -20.60 5.75
C ARG A 109 -5.33 -19.84 4.66
N GLY A 110 -5.93 -20.52 3.69
CA GLY A 110 -6.73 -19.94 2.62
C GLY A 110 -8.19 -19.65 3.01
N ALA A 111 -8.63 -19.96 4.23
CA ALA A 111 -10.03 -19.83 4.65
C ALA A 111 -10.58 -18.41 4.51
N ASN A 112 -9.77 -17.39 4.78
CA ASN A 112 -10.13 -15.97 4.65
C ASN A 112 -9.94 -15.40 3.23
N GLY A 113 -9.70 -16.26 2.24
CA GLY A 113 -9.33 -15.88 0.88
C GLY A 113 -7.82 -15.82 0.66
N VAL A 114 -7.42 -15.82 -0.61
CA VAL A 114 -6.01 -15.76 -1.00
C VAL A 114 -5.80 -14.66 -2.02
N VAL A 115 -4.81 -13.81 -1.78
CA VAL A 115 -4.37 -12.77 -2.70
C VAL A 115 -3.07 -13.23 -3.36
N LEU A 116 -3.16 -13.56 -4.64
CA LEU A 116 -2.02 -13.97 -5.46
C LEU A 116 -1.44 -12.74 -6.15
N VAL A 117 -0.18 -12.47 -5.93
CA VAL A 117 0.56 -11.41 -6.61
C VAL A 117 1.56 -12.04 -7.55
N THR A 118 1.41 -11.78 -8.83
CA THR A 118 2.39 -12.14 -9.84
C THR A 118 3.22 -10.92 -10.19
N THR A 119 4.53 -11.02 -10.06
CA THR A 119 5.43 -9.93 -10.37
C THR A 119 5.92 -10.00 -11.82
N LYS A 120 6.38 -8.87 -12.32
CA LYS A 120 6.99 -8.76 -13.64
C LYS A 120 8.23 -9.65 -13.72
N LYS A 121 8.41 -10.25 -14.88
CA LYS A 121 9.59 -11.07 -15.21
C LYS A 121 10.43 -10.36 -16.25
N GLY A 122 11.68 -10.80 -16.39
CA GLY A 122 12.50 -10.39 -17.51
C GLY A 122 11.84 -10.71 -18.85
N VAL A 123 12.01 -9.85 -19.83
CA VAL A 123 11.49 -10.03 -21.19
C VAL A 123 12.58 -10.55 -22.12
N ASP A 124 12.18 -11.29 -23.14
CA ASP A 124 13.08 -11.67 -24.22
C ASP A 124 13.30 -10.47 -25.15
N GLY A 125 14.54 -10.25 -25.57
CA GLY A 125 14.90 -9.18 -26.49
C GLY A 125 15.94 -8.21 -25.94
N LYS A 126 15.98 -7.03 -26.56
CA LYS A 126 16.94 -5.97 -26.19
C LYS A 126 16.74 -5.51 -24.75
N VAL A 127 17.82 -5.06 -24.14
CA VAL A 127 17.79 -4.44 -22.82
C VAL A 127 16.84 -3.26 -22.81
N GLN A 128 15.92 -3.27 -21.86
CA GLN A 128 14.98 -2.18 -21.59
C GLN A 128 15.31 -1.57 -20.24
N ILE A 129 15.55 -0.28 -20.24
CA ILE A 129 15.77 0.49 -19.03
C ILE A 129 14.57 1.40 -18.85
N TYR A 130 14.03 1.44 -17.65
CA TYR A 130 12.97 2.38 -17.29
C TYR A 130 13.36 3.14 -16.04
N ALA A 131 13.03 4.41 -16.02
CA ALA A 131 13.13 5.28 -14.86
C ALA A 131 11.83 6.03 -14.71
N ASP A 132 11.34 6.12 -13.49
CA ASP A 132 10.10 6.81 -13.16
C ASP A 132 10.31 7.64 -11.90
N VAL A 133 9.89 8.89 -11.92
CA VAL A 133 9.95 9.79 -10.78
C VAL A 133 8.56 10.39 -10.59
N ALA A 134 7.99 10.20 -9.41
CA ALA A 134 6.71 10.78 -9.06
C ALA A 134 6.84 11.64 -7.80
N ILE A 135 6.38 12.89 -7.89
CA ILE A 135 6.31 13.81 -6.76
C ILE A 135 4.84 14.12 -6.51
N GLY A 136 4.41 13.93 -5.27
CA GLY A 136 3.04 14.20 -4.84
C GLY A 136 3.02 15.18 -3.69
N VAL A 137 2.04 16.09 -3.72
CA VAL A 137 1.76 17.04 -2.65
C VAL A 137 0.39 16.71 -2.07
N SER A 138 0.31 16.61 -0.76
CA SER A 138 -0.92 16.30 -0.02
C SER A 138 -1.24 17.41 0.95
N ASN A 139 -2.44 17.97 0.82
CA ASN A 139 -2.94 19.00 1.73
C ASN A 139 -4.21 18.50 2.41
N ILE A 140 -4.49 19.03 3.59
CA ILE A 140 -5.72 18.74 4.33
C ILE A 140 -6.88 19.44 3.64
N LEU A 141 -7.88 18.66 3.25
CA LEU A 141 -9.07 19.19 2.56
C LEU A 141 -9.96 20.02 3.48
N LYS A 142 -10.09 19.60 4.74
CA LYS A 142 -10.93 20.28 5.72
C LYS A 142 -10.31 20.13 7.11
N LYS A 143 -10.23 21.23 7.83
CA LYS A 143 -9.88 21.27 9.26
C LYS A 143 -11.17 21.22 10.08
N TYR A 144 -11.04 20.83 11.33
CA TYR A 144 -12.13 20.97 12.28
C TYR A 144 -12.34 22.45 12.58
N ASP A 145 -13.59 22.84 12.69
CA ASP A 145 -13.97 24.17 13.17
C ASP A 145 -13.95 24.14 14.69
N LEU A 146 -12.84 24.56 15.26
CA LEU A 146 -12.60 24.56 16.70
C LEU A 146 -12.68 25.99 17.22
N LEU A 147 -13.14 26.13 18.46
CA LEU A 147 -13.14 27.41 19.15
C LEU A 147 -11.70 27.95 19.26
N ASN A 148 -11.53 29.20 18.94
CA ASN A 148 -10.28 29.91 19.23
C ASN A 148 -10.15 30.17 20.75
N ALA A 149 -8.99 30.69 21.19
CA ALA A 149 -8.72 30.89 22.64
C ALA A 149 -9.74 31.81 23.29
N TYR A 150 -10.17 32.88 22.61
CA TYR A 150 -11.17 33.81 23.16
C TYR A 150 -12.56 33.18 23.21
N GLU A 151 -12.98 32.49 22.17
CA GLU A 151 -14.26 31.78 22.15
C GLU A 151 -14.32 30.69 23.22
N TYR A 152 -13.21 29.94 23.38
CA TYR A 152 -13.11 28.90 24.40
C TYR A 152 -13.18 29.50 25.84
N ALA A 153 -12.43 30.58 26.09
CA ALA A 153 -12.48 31.27 27.40
C ALA A 153 -13.87 31.82 27.68
N THR A 154 -14.54 32.37 26.66
CA THR A 154 -15.91 32.87 26.80
C THR A 154 -16.89 31.75 27.12
N ALA A 155 -16.79 30.62 26.43
CA ALA A 155 -17.61 29.45 26.69
C ALA A 155 -17.39 28.88 28.10
N LEU A 156 -16.13 28.81 28.57
CA LEU A 156 -15.81 28.40 29.95
C LEU A 156 -16.42 29.34 31.00
N LYS A 157 -16.41 30.64 30.75
CA LYS A 157 -17.04 31.63 31.64
C LYS A 157 -18.56 31.42 31.69
N GLU A 158 -19.18 31.19 30.55
CA GLU A 158 -20.64 31.03 30.43
C GLU A 158 -21.15 29.71 31.03
N TYR A 159 -20.49 28.57 30.70
CA TYR A 159 -20.97 27.25 31.09
C TYR A 159 -20.42 26.77 32.44
N ASN A 160 -19.18 27.12 32.79
CA ASN A 160 -18.51 26.62 34.01
C ASN A 160 -18.29 27.69 35.06
N GLY A 161 -18.66 28.96 34.80
CA GLY A 161 -18.43 30.08 35.73
C GLY A 161 -16.96 30.44 35.96
N ILE A 162 -16.04 29.94 35.11
CA ILE A 162 -14.61 30.26 35.23
C ILE A 162 -14.38 31.66 34.70
N SER A 163 -13.87 32.57 35.56
CA SER A 163 -13.52 33.93 35.16
C SER A 163 -12.04 34.04 34.84
N PHE A 164 -11.73 34.75 33.79
CA PHE A 164 -10.38 35.17 33.42
C PHE A 164 -10.21 36.65 33.73
N ALA A 165 -9.00 37.10 33.95
CA ALA A 165 -8.70 38.53 34.12
C ALA A 165 -8.97 39.30 32.80
N ASP A 166 -9.33 40.55 32.89
CA ASP A 166 -9.70 41.37 31.73
C ASP A 166 -8.53 41.52 30.73
N ASP A 167 -7.31 41.65 31.23
CA ASP A 167 -6.08 41.68 30.43
C ASP A 167 -5.82 40.35 29.68
N GLU A 168 -6.16 39.21 30.32
CA GLU A 168 -6.10 37.90 29.65
C GLU A 168 -7.13 37.75 28.56
N MET A 169 -8.36 38.17 28.83
CA MET A 169 -9.43 38.14 27.82
C MET A 169 -9.10 39.00 26.62
N GLU A 170 -8.51 40.20 26.86
CA GLU A 170 -8.03 41.05 25.79
C GLU A 170 -6.87 40.42 25.01
N ALA A 171 -5.95 39.73 25.69
CA ALA A 171 -4.84 39.01 25.06
C ALA A 171 -5.31 37.82 24.20
N TYR A 172 -6.36 37.10 24.62
CA TYR A 172 -6.99 36.08 23.80
C TYR A 172 -7.72 36.66 22.58
N LYS A 173 -8.40 37.81 22.78
CA LYS A 173 -9.16 38.47 21.69
C LYS A 173 -8.27 39.04 20.61
N ASN A 174 -7.14 39.62 20.96
CA ASN A 174 -6.17 40.19 20.03
C ASN A 174 -5.17 39.16 19.47
N GLY A 175 -5.25 37.89 19.89
CA GLY A 175 -4.41 36.80 19.41
C GLY A 175 -2.98 36.79 19.97
N SER A 176 -2.66 37.65 20.97
CA SER A 176 -1.32 37.64 21.62
C SER A 176 -1.12 36.46 22.57
N LYS A 177 -2.20 35.87 23.06
CA LYS A 177 -2.24 34.61 23.78
C LYS A 177 -3.13 33.60 23.07
N GLY A 178 -2.82 32.32 23.26
CA GLY A 178 -3.54 31.22 22.64
C GLY A 178 -2.72 30.58 21.52
N ILE A 179 -2.86 29.27 21.39
CA ILE A 179 -2.15 28.49 20.39
C ILE A 179 -3.19 27.77 19.52
N ASP A 180 -3.14 27.98 18.22
CA ASP A 180 -3.87 27.15 17.26
C ASP A 180 -3.12 25.82 17.09
N TRP A 181 -3.44 24.86 17.94
CA TRP A 181 -2.83 23.54 17.94
C TRP A 181 -3.04 22.80 16.62
N GLN A 182 -4.18 23.01 15.97
CA GLN A 182 -4.48 22.36 14.72
C GLN A 182 -3.55 22.84 13.61
N ASN A 183 -3.34 24.14 13.49
CA ASN A 183 -2.40 24.71 12.53
C ASN A 183 -0.94 24.36 12.87
N LEU A 184 -0.60 24.31 14.15
CA LEU A 184 0.75 23.96 14.59
C LEU A 184 1.10 22.50 14.27
N MET A 185 0.12 21.59 14.37
CA MET A 185 0.31 20.15 14.15
C MET A 185 0.25 19.73 12.68
N LEU A 186 -0.25 20.60 11.81
CA LEU A 186 -0.53 20.26 10.42
C LEU A 186 0.45 20.93 9.46
N GLN A 187 0.88 20.17 8.47
CA GLN A 187 1.77 20.63 7.41
C GLN A 187 1.36 20.06 6.05
N THR A 188 1.92 20.60 4.99
CA THR A 188 1.82 20.00 3.66
C THR A 188 2.65 18.73 3.61
N GLY A 189 2.01 17.62 3.28
CA GLY A 189 2.69 16.35 3.07
C GLY A 189 3.33 16.29 1.68
N ILE A 190 4.55 15.75 1.61
CA ILE A 190 5.28 15.56 0.34
C ILE A 190 5.60 14.07 0.19
N SER A 191 5.37 13.53 -1.00
CA SER A 191 5.79 12.18 -1.36
C SER A 191 6.70 12.23 -2.59
N GLN A 192 7.79 11.47 -2.53
CA GLN A 192 8.77 11.34 -3.60
C GLN A 192 8.98 9.85 -3.83
N ASP A 193 8.75 9.39 -5.05
CA ASP A 193 8.85 7.98 -5.44
C ASP A 193 9.80 7.88 -6.64
N TYR A 194 10.94 7.25 -6.43
CA TYR A 194 11.98 7.06 -7.43
C TYR A 194 12.07 5.59 -7.78
N LYS A 195 11.90 5.26 -9.05
CA LYS A 195 11.94 3.90 -9.55
C LYS A 195 12.93 3.80 -10.69
N LEU A 196 13.76 2.79 -10.63
CA LEU A 196 14.71 2.44 -11.69
C LEU A 196 14.64 0.95 -11.95
N GLY A 197 14.67 0.54 -13.20
CA GLY A 197 14.71 -0.87 -13.52
C GLY A 197 15.34 -1.15 -14.86
N ILE A 198 15.89 -2.35 -14.95
CA ILE A 198 16.50 -2.90 -16.15
C ILE A 198 15.96 -4.31 -16.36
N SER A 199 15.53 -4.61 -17.57
CA SER A 199 15.07 -5.94 -17.95
C SER A 199 15.58 -6.29 -19.34
N GLY A 200 15.76 -7.56 -19.58
CA GLY A 200 16.23 -8.05 -20.87
C GLY A 200 16.53 -9.54 -20.82
N GLY A 201 17.11 -10.03 -21.90
CA GLY A 201 17.58 -11.40 -21.97
C GLY A 201 17.32 -12.07 -23.31
N THR A 202 17.41 -13.37 -23.28
CA THR A 202 17.13 -14.27 -24.39
C THR A 202 16.02 -15.25 -24.01
N ALA A 203 15.54 -16.03 -24.94
CA ALA A 203 14.52 -17.07 -24.66
C ALA A 203 14.90 -17.99 -23.50
N LYS A 204 16.21 -18.25 -23.29
CA LYS A 204 16.71 -19.13 -22.22
C LYS A 204 17.14 -18.40 -20.95
N ASN A 205 17.56 -17.14 -21.04
CA ASN A 205 18.08 -16.39 -19.90
C ASN A 205 17.41 -15.02 -19.88
N LYS A 206 16.59 -14.76 -18.85
CA LYS A 206 15.88 -13.49 -18.69
C LYS A 206 16.23 -12.90 -17.34
N TYR A 207 16.33 -11.60 -17.26
CA TYR A 207 16.56 -10.89 -16.04
C TYR A 207 15.69 -9.65 -15.92
N LEU A 208 15.34 -9.33 -14.67
CA LEU A 208 14.73 -8.07 -14.28
C LEU A 208 15.36 -7.66 -12.96
N ILE A 209 15.92 -6.46 -12.92
CA ILE A 209 16.44 -5.83 -11.70
C ILE A 209 15.69 -4.52 -11.56
N SER A 210 15.10 -4.28 -10.40
CA SER A 210 14.40 -3.03 -10.10
C SER A 210 14.80 -2.51 -8.72
N ALA A 211 14.90 -1.20 -8.61
CA ALA A 211 15.13 -0.49 -7.36
C ALA A 211 14.05 0.60 -7.21
N ASN A 212 13.56 0.77 -5.99
CA ASN A 212 12.59 1.79 -5.64
C ASN A 212 12.96 2.45 -4.32
N VAL A 213 12.85 3.77 -4.28
CA VAL A 213 12.97 4.56 -3.04
C VAL A 213 11.74 5.45 -2.94
N LEU A 214 10.97 5.27 -1.87
CA LEU A 214 9.79 6.05 -1.55
C LEU A 214 10.03 6.83 -0.26
N ASN A 215 9.96 8.15 -0.34
CA ASN A 215 10.01 9.04 0.81
C ASN A 215 8.67 9.76 0.94
N MET A 216 8.08 9.73 2.12
CA MET A 216 6.81 10.40 2.40
C MET A 216 6.90 11.19 3.70
N THR A 217 6.52 12.44 3.64
CA THR A 217 6.25 13.27 4.82
C THR A 217 4.74 13.35 5.00
N ALA A 218 4.26 13.07 6.20
CA ALA A 218 2.83 13.14 6.51
C ALA A 218 2.32 14.59 6.56
N MET A 219 1.01 14.74 6.57
CA MET A 219 0.36 16.02 6.85
C MET A 219 0.40 16.40 8.34
N THR A 220 0.81 15.49 9.21
CA THR A 220 1.12 15.76 10.62
C THR A 220 2.63 15.95 10.78
N ILE A 221 3.05 16.91 11.62
CA ILE A 221 4.46 17.14 11.91
C ILE A 221 5.10 15.86 12.49
N THR A 222 6.42 15.73 12.35
CA THR A 222 7.25 14.64 12.88
C THR A 222 7.00 13.25 12.28
N THR A 223 5.97 13.08 11.46
CA THR A 223 5.65 11.78 10.86
C THR A 223 6.25 11.67 9.46
N LYS A 224 7.14 10.71 9.28
CA LYS A 224 7.81 10.40 8.00
C LYS A 224 7.74 8.90 7.75
N TYR A 225 7.82 8.52 6.51
CA TYR A 225 7.91 7.12 6.08
C TYR A 225 8.89 7.03 4.93
N GLN A 226 9.83 6.12 5.04
CA GLN A 226 10.81 5.83 4.01
C GLN A 226 10.80 4.34 3.73
N ARG A 227 10.87 3.98 2.45
CA ARG A 227 10.97 2.60 2.00
C ARG A 227 11.96 2.51 0.86
N ALA A 228 12.95 1.66 1.00
CA ALA A 228 13.84 1.29 -0.09
C ALA A 228 13.68 -0.19 -0.41
N GLN A 229 13.55 -0.53 -1.68
CA GLN A 229 13.35 -1.90 -2.15
C GLN A 229 14.28 -2.19 -3.32
N LEU A 230 14.87 -3.37 -3.31
CA LEU A 230 15.65 -3.93 -4.41
C LEU A 230 15.07 -5.29 -4.77
N ARG A 231 14.83 -5.50 -6.06
CA ARG A 231 14.34 -6.76 -6.58
C ARG A 231 15.21 -7.24 -7.72
N ILE A 232 15.54 -8.53 -7.69
CA ILE A 232 16.31 -9.21 -8.72
C ILE A 232 15.56 -10.50 -9.08
N ASN A 233 15.13 -10.60 -10.32
CA ASN A 233 14.53 -11.81 -10.90
C ASN A 233 15.43 -12.30 -12.01
N LEU A 234 15.94 -13.53 -11.89
CA LEU A 234 16.79 -14.19 -12.87
C LEU A 234 16.14 -15.52 -13.24
N ASP A 235 15.75 -15.67 -14.48
CA ASP A 235 15.26 -16.93 -15.04
C ASP A 235 16.32 -17.47 -16.00
N LYS A 236 16.90 -18.64 -15.69
CA LYS A 236 17.95 -19.29 -16.48
C LYS A 236 17.55 -20.72 -16.85
N GLY A 237 17.48 -21.02 -18.11
CA GLY A 237 17.36 -22.38 -18.60
C GLY A 237 18.74 -23.06 -18.59
N LEU A 238 19.01 -23.90 -17.57
CA LEU A 238 20.26 -24.66 -17.50
C LEU A 238 20.34 -25.74 -18.57
N THR A 239 19.20 -26.44 -18.77
CA THR A 239 19.00 -27.42 -19.82
C THR A 239 17.58 -27.25 -20.39
N GLN A 240 17.22 -28.01 -21.43
CA GLN A 240 15.85 -27.94 -22.00
C GLN A 240 14.77 -28.36 -20.99
N TRP A 241 15.11 -29.18 -20.00
CA TRP A 241 14.19 -29.73 -19.00
C TRP A 241 14.38 -29.14 -17.60
N LEU A 242 15.43 -28.34 -17.33
CA LEU A 242 15.72 -27.79 -16.01
C LEU A 242 15.79 -26.25 -16.04
N PRO A 243 14.67 -25.55 -15.84
CA PRO A 243 14.69 -24.11 -15.62
C PRO A 243 15.09 -23.78 -14.17
N LEU A 244 15.97 -22.82 -13.98
CA LEU A 244 16.31 -22.23 -12.69
C LEU A 244 15.75 -20.82 -12.62
N ALA A 245 14.90 -20.54 -11.63
CA ALA A 245 14.40 -19.21 -11.35
C ALA A 245 14.91 -18.76 -9.99
N THR A 246 15.66 -17.67 -9.97
CA THR A 246 16.13 -17.03 -8.73
C THR A 246 15.42 -15.71 -8.54
N LYS A 247 14.84 -15.51 -7.36
CA LYS A 247 14.17 -14.27 -7.00
C LYS A 247 14.69 -13.78 -5.67
N ILE A 248 15.20 -12.57 -5.65
CA ILE A 248 15.67 -11.89 -4.45
C ILE A 248 14.83 -10.62 -4.31
N ASN A 249 14.27 -10.43 -3.13
CA ASN A 249 13.58 -9.21 -2.76
C ASN A 249 14.14 -8.76 -1.42
N ALA A 250 14.69 -7.56 -1.39
CA ALA A 250 15.17 -6.92 -0.17
C ALA A 250 14.43 -5.61 0.01
N SER A 251 13.89 -5.39 1.21
CA SER A 251 13.22 -4.14 1.55
C SER A 251 13.65 -3.66 2.92
N THR A 252 13.69 -2.36 3.09
CA THR A 252 13.84 -1.70 4.38
C THR A 252 12.82 -0.59 4.49
N THR A 253 12.25 -0.44 5.68
CA THR A 253 11.27 0.60 6.00
C THR A 253 11.69 1.32 7.27
N HIS A 254 11.47 2.62 7.28
CA HIS A 254 11.83 3.49 8.41
C HIS A 254 10.72 4.49 8.69
#